data_dd3b47f09cd4710d82365943793f7c36
#
_entry.id   dd3b47f09cd4710d82365943793f7c36
#
_cell.length_a   1.000
_cell.length_b   1.000
_cell.length_c   1.000
_cell.angle_alpha   90.00
_cell.angle_beta   90.00
_cell.angle_gamma   90.00
#
_symmetry.space_group_name_H-M   'P 1'
#
loop_
_entity.id
_entity.type
_entity.pdbx_description
1 polymer ?
#
loop_
_entity_poly.entity_id
_entity_poly.type
_entity_poly.pdbx_seq_one_letter_code
_entity_poly.pdbx_strand_id
1 'polypeptide(L)'
;MLVVARTRRWRNAVPVLVAGVLVDIDHLVDLAANRRAGRLAWIILPLHAWEWVLTLLSRKRQFSDGLAGGLAAHLALDQMNDAITHPLFYWIAFRALHAFRPRSPLVNHERYARGARWMSQPPSEWL
;
A
#
# COMPACT_ATOMS: atom_id res chain seq x y z
N MET A 1 -8.97 14.13 -5.11
CA MET A 1 -9.73 15.38 -5.04
C MET A 1 -9.81 16.13 -6.38
N LEU A 2 -8.73 16.29 -7.13
CA LEU A 2 -8.73 16.97 -8.45
C LEU A 2 -9.74 16.40 -9.46
N VAL A 3 -9.89 15.07 -9.52
CA VAL A 3 -10.85 14.40 -10.43
C VAL A 3 -12.30 14.74 -10.06
N VAL A 4 -12.62 14.76 -8.76
CA VAL A 4 -13.97 15.10 -8.27
C VAL A 4 -14.27 16.57 -8.50
N ALA A 5 -13.31 17.47 -8.27
CA ALA A 5 -13.47 18.90 -8.48
C ALA A 5 -13.70 19.24 -9.96
N ARG A 6 -13.02 18.57 -10.89
CA ARG A 6 -13.11 18.81 -12.33
C ARG A 6 -14.46 18.40 -12.93
N THR A 7 -15.12 17.39 -12.37
CA THR A 7 -16.33 16.82 -12.98
C THR A 7 -17.61 17.13 -12.22
N ARG A 8 -17.54 17.69 -11.00
CA ARG A 8 -18.67 17.97 -10.09
C ARG A 8 -19.64 16.79 -9.91
N ARG A 9 -19.20 15.56 -10.24
CA ARG A 9 -20.04 14.35 -10.16
C ARG A 9 -19.55 13.49 -8.99
N TRP A 10 -20.39 13.35 -7.96
CA TRP A 10 -20.15 12.47 -6.82
C TRP A 10 -19.82 11.03 -7.22
N ARG A 11 -20.34 10.56 -8.37
CA ARG A 11 -20.04 9.23 -8.94
C ARG A 11 -18.54 9.01 -9.18
N ASN A 12 -17.76 10.06 -9.38
CA ASN A 12 -16.31 9.95 -9.55
C ASN A 12 -15.56 9.86 -8.21
N ALA A 13 -16.22 10.20 -7.09
CA ALA A 13 -15.64 10.01 -5.77
C ALA A 13 -15.59 8.53 -5.38
N VAL A 14 -16.54 7.72 -5.84
CA VAL A 14 -16.60 6.28 -5.50
C VAL A 14 -15.33 5.52 -5.87
N PRO A 15 -14.83 5.57 -7.12
CA PRO A 15 -13.58 4.86 -7.44
C PRO A 15 -12.38 5.40 -6.67
N VAL A 16 -12.32 6.70 -6.36
CA VAL A 16 -11.27 7.30 -5.55
C VAL A 16 -11.27 6.72 -4.14
N LEU A 17 -12.45 6.67 -3.50
CA LEU A 17 -12.60 6.11 -2.15
C LEU A 17 -12.33 4.60 -2.13
N VAL A 18 -12.88 3.88 -3.10
CA VAL A 18 -12.69 2.43 -3.22
C VAL A 18 -11.20 2.09 -3.32
N ALA A 19 -10.45 2.74 -4.21
CA ALA A 19 -9.03 2.48 -4.36
C ALA A 19 -8.22 2.91 -3.13
N GLY A 20 -8.61 4.02 -2.47
CA GLY A 20 -7.93 4.52 -1.28
C GLY A 20 -8.16 3.67 -0.02
N VAL A 21 -9.22 2.84 0.01
CA VAL A 21 -9.55 2.00 1.18
C VAL A 21 -9.24 0.53 0.91
N LEU A 22 -9.62 0.01 -0.28
CA LEU A 22 -9.45 -1.42 -0.58
C LEU A 22 -7.99 -1.82 -0.80
N VAL A 23 -7.11 -0.88 -1.05
CA VAL A 23 -5.69 -1.17 -1.20
C VAL A 23 -5.11 -1.82 0.05
N ASP A 24 -5.60 -1.46 1.24
CA ASP A 24 -5.15 -2.00 2.52
C ASP A 24 -5.49 -3.48 2.72
N ILE A 25 -6.34 -4.05 1.88
CA ILE A 25 -6.68 -5.48 1.97
C ILE A 25 -5.46 -6.38 1.73
N ASP A 26 -4.44 -5.88 1.05
CA ASP A 26 -3.22 -6.63 0.79
C ASP A 26 -2.32 -6.80 2.02
N HIS A 27 -2.54 -6.04 3.08
CA HIS A 27 -1.93 -6.32 4.39
C HIS A 27 -2.29 -7.72 4.91
N LEU A 28 -3.42 -8.29 4.47
CA LEU A 28 -3.77 -9.69 4.78
C LEU A 28 -2.79 -10.68 4.15
N VAL A 29 -2.21 -10.34 2.99
CA VAL A 29 -1.18 -11.17 2.34
C VAL A 29 0.08 -11.16 3.19
N ASP A 30 0.51 -9.98 3.63
CA ASP A 30 1.66 -9.83 4.52
C ASP A 30 1.43 -10.53 5.87
N LEU A 31 0.23 -10.39 6.43
CA LEU A 31 -0.16 -11.09 7.64
C LEU A 31 -0.02 -12.61 7.48
N ALA A 32 -0.58 -13.18 6.42
CA ALA A 32 -0.53 -14.63 6.17
C ALA A 32 0.91 -15.13 5.99
N ALA A 33 1.73 -14.37 5.23
CA ALA A 33 3.13 -14.71 4.98
C ALA A 33 3.96 -14.65 6.27
N ASN A 34 3.79 -13.58 7.06
CA ASN A 34 4.58 -13.35 8.27
C ASN A 34 4.15 -14.24 9.44
N ARG A 35 2.85 -14.59 9.55
CA ARG A 35 2.40 -15.59 10.52
C ARG A 35 3.04 -16.95 10.32
N ARG A 36 3.15 -17.41 9.07
CA ARG A 36 3.83 -18.67 8.76
C ARG A 36 5.31 -18.64 9.14
N ALA A 37 5.94 -17.47 9.02
CA ALA A 37 7.33 -17.27 9.39
C ALA A 37 7.56 -17.06 10.90
N GLY A 38 6.51 -16.81 11.68
CA GLY A 38 6.59 -16.46 13.11
C GLY A 38 7.35 -15.16 13.39
N ARG A 39 7.53 -14.30 12.37
CA ARG A 39 8.24 -13.02 12.45
C ARG A 39 7.94 -12.15 11.24
N LEU A 40 8.23 -10.86 11.33
CA LEU A 40 8.21 -9.95 10.17
C LEU A 40 9.38 -10.32 9.22
N ALA A 41 9.09 -11.17 8.23
CA ALA A 41 10.08 -11.67 7.28
C ALA A 41 9.94 -11.04 5.89
N TRP A 42 8.71 -10.63 5.51
CA TRP A 42 8.40 -10.09 4.20
C TRP A 42 7.47 -8.88 4.27
N ILE A 43 7.61 -8.00 3.30
CA ILE A 43 6.69 -6.90 3.00
C ILE A 43 6.33 -7.01 1.52
N ILE A 44 5.23 -7.70 1.22
CA ILE A 44 4.82 -8.02 -0.15
C ILE A 44 3.96 -6.89 -0.72
N LEU A 45 2.88 -6.52 -0.04
CA LEU A 45 1.96 -5.42 -0.36
C LEU A 45 1.67 -5.31 -1.87
N PRO A 46 1.03 -6.31 -2.48
CA PRO A 46 0.90 -6.37 -3.94
C PRO A 46 0.08 -5.23 -4.54
N LEU A 47 -0.86 -4.64 -3.79
CA LEU A 47 -1.67 -3.52 -4.25
C LEU A 47 -1.03 -2.16 -3.97
N HIS A 48 -0.12 -2.05 -2.99
CA HIS A 48 0.61 -0.83 -2.68
C HIS A 48 1.76 -0.62 -3.66
N ALA A 49 1.43 -0.26 -4.91
CA ALA A 49 2.44 -0.12 -5.95
C ALA A 49 2.13 0.98 -6.96
N TRP A 50 3.14 1.82 -7.26
CA TRP A 50 3.07 2.87 -8.27
C TRP A 50 2.84 2.31 -9.68
N GLU A 51 3.26 1.09 -9.97
CA GLU A 51 3.01 0.41 -11.23
C GLU A 51 1.51 0.29 -11.54
N TRP A 52 0.66 0.10 -10.52
CA TRP A 52 -0.80 0.08 -10.70
C TRP A 52 -1.36 1.45 -11.05
N VAL A 53 -0.83 2.52 -10.44
CA VAL A 53 -1.23 3.90 -10.79
C VAL A 53 -0.95 4.16 -12.26
N LEU A 54 0.26 3.84 -12.73
CA LEU A 54 0.64 4.01 -14.14
C LEU A 54 -0.23 3.14 -15.08
N THR A 55 -0.49 1.89 -14.69
CA THR A 55 -1.34 0.97 -15.45
C THR A 55 -2.78 1.49 -15.56
N LEU A 56 -3.35 2.02 -14.49
CA LEU A 56 -4.69 2.58 -14.48
C LEU A 56 -4.78 3.84 -15.37
N LEU A 57 -3.80 4.73 -15.27
CA LEU A 57 -3.73 5.96 -16.08
C LEU A 57 -3.58 5.65 -17.57
N SER A 58 -2.87 4.58 -17.94
CA SER A 58 -2.70 4.17 -19.34
C SER A 58 -4.00 3.77 -20.02
N ARG A 59 -5.03 3.39 -19.25
CA ARG A 59 -6.33 2.93 -19.77
C ARG A 59 -7.23 4.06 -20.27
N LYS A 60 -6.90 5.32 -20.02
CA LYS A 60 -7.61 6.53 -20.48
C LYS A 60 -9.14 6.49 -20.28
N ARG A 61 -9.59 5.91 -19.18
CA ARG A 61 -11.01 5.82 -18.81
C ARG A 61 -11.24 6.59 -17.52
N GLN A 62 -12.29 7.37 -17.46
CA GLN A 62 -12.62 8.22 -16.30
C GLN A 62 -12.68 7.42 -14.97
N PHE A 63 -13.20 6.20 -15.01
CA PHE A 63 -13.23 5.32 -13.84
C PHE A 63 -11.82 4.91 -13.41
N SER A 64 -10.94 4.55 -14.37
CA SER A 64 -9.55 4.20 -14.10
C SER A 64 -8.77 5.39 -13.56
N ASP A 65 -9.04 6.60 -14.05
CA ASP A 65 -8.42 7.83 -13.53
C ASP A 65 -8.81 8.09 -12.07
N GLY A 66 -10.07 7.81 -11.70
CA GLY A 66 -10.54 7.88 -10.32
C GLY A 66 -9.83 6.88 -9.41
N LEU A 67 -9.71 5.61 -9.85
CA LEU A 67 -8.96 4.58 -9.12
C LEU A 67 -7.47 4.95 -8.97
N ALA A 68 -6.85 5.42 -10.06
CA ALA A 68 -5.45 5.86 -10.05
C ALA A 68 -5.24 7.02 -9.07
N GLY A 69 -6.15 8.00 -9.06
CA GLY A 69 -6.10 9.13 -8.15
C GLY A 69 -6.23 8.73 -6.68
N GLY A 70 -7.15 7.81 -6.38
CA GLY A 70 -7.32 7.26 -5.02
C GLY A 70 -6.09 6.49 -4.54
N LEU A 71 -5.59 5.59 -5.38
CA LEU A 71 -4.39 4.82 -5.09
C LEU A 71 -3.15 5.72 -4.94
N ALA A 72 -2.96 6.69 -5.85
CA ALA A 72 -1.84 7.61 -5.76
C ALA A 72 -1.87 8.45 -4.48
N ALA A 73 -3.06 8.93 -4.08
CA ALA A 73 -3.21 9.67 -2.82
C ALA A 73 -2.87 8.79 -1.60
N HIS A 74 -3.33 7.54 -1.58
CA HIS A 74 -3.01 6.58 -0.53
C HIS A 74 -1.50 6.33 -0.44
N LEU A 75 -0.86 5.95 -1.55
CA LEU A 75 0.58 5.70 -1.60
C LEU A 75 1.42 6.92 -1.21
N ALA A 76 0.97 8.13 -1.58
CA ALA A 76 1.65 9.36 -1.20
C ALA A 76 1.58 9.60 0.31
N LEU A 77 0.42 9.35 0.94
CA LEU A 77 0.27 9.45 2.40
C LEU A 77 1.14 8.43 3.12
N ASP A 78 1.16 7.20 2.63
CA ASP A 78 1.99 6.14 3.22
C ASP A 78 3.49 6.42 3.05
N GLN A 79 3.88 7.00 1.89
CA GLN A 79 5.27 7.38 1.65
C GLN A 79 5.75 8.50 2.59
N MET A 80 4.81 9.31 3.10
CA MET A 80 5.11 10.33 4.13
C MET A 80 5.23 9.73 5.53
N ASN A 81 4.87 8.47 5.71
CA ASN A 81 5.01 7.80 6.99
C ASN A 81 6.48 7.54 7.31
N ASP A 82 6.90 7.91 8.52
CA ASP A 82 8.27 7.74 9.01
C ASP A 82 8.78 6.29 9.05
N ALA A 83 7.89 5.30 8.89
CA ALA A 83 8.28 3.90 8.81
C ALA A 83 8.94 3.54 7.47
N ILE A 84 8.63 4.31 6.41
CA ILE A 84 9.18 4.12 5.07
C ILE A 84 10.32 5.09 4.86
N THR A 85 11.52 4.57 4.66
CA THR A 85 12.74 5.39 4.57
C THR A 85 13.25 5.55 3.14
N HIS A 86 12.78 4.72 2.21
CA HIS A 86 13.25 4.75 0.84
C HIS A 86 12.15 5.21 -0.15
N PRO A 87 12.40 6.20 -1.02
CA PRO A 87 11.38 6.76 -1.93
C PRO A 87 10.84 5.75 -2.95
N LEU A 88 11.61 4.74 -3.31
CA LEU A 88 11.19 3.70 -4.25
C LEU A 88 10.51 2.50 -3.58
N PHE A 89 10.23 2.57 -2.27
CA PHE A 89 9.66 1.45 -1.54
C PHE A 89 8.36 0.91 -2.16
N TYR A 90 7.48 1.79 -2.64
CA TYR A 90 6.20 1.41 -3.25
C TYR A 90 6.30 1.04 -4.74
N TRP A 91 7.49 0.67 -5.23
CA TRP A 91 7.66 0.03 -6.53
C TRP A 91 7.84 -1.47 -6.34
N ILE A 92 6.99 -2.29 -6.97
CA ILE A 92 7.07 -3.77 -6.89
C ILE A 92 8.44 -4.24 -7.38
N ALA A 93 8.88 -3.72 -8.53
CA ALA A 93 10.18 -4.05 -9.10
C ALA A 93 11.32 -3.79 -8.10
N PHE A 94 11.28 -2.67 -7.40
CA PHE A 94 12.28 -2.32 -6.39
C PHE A 94 12.23 -3.26 -5.18
N ARG A 95 11.04 -3.58 -4.67
CA ARG A 95 10.87 -4.56 -3.57
C ARG A 95 11.32 -5.95 -3.98
N ALA A 96 11.05 -6.36 -5.21
CA ALA A 96 11.50 -7.66 -5.75
C ALA A 96 13.02 -7.78 -5.79
N LEU A 97 13.75 -6.71 -6.19
CA LEU A 97 15.21 -6.66 -6.14
C LEU A 97 15.76 -6.88 -4.72
N HIS A 98 14.99 -6.51 -3.70
CA HIS A 98 15.33 -6.70 -2.29
C HIS A 98 14.68 -7.95 -1.69
N ALA A 99 14.16 -8.86 -2.52
CA ALA A 99 13.49 -10.09 -2.13
C ALA A 99 12.32 -9.85 -1.15
N PHE A 100 11.62 -8.71 -1.26
CA PHE A 100 10.52 -8.29 -0.39
C PHE A 100 10.86 -8.28 1.11
N ARG A 101 12.13 -8.11 1.46
CA ARG A 101 12.58 -8.15 2.85
C ARG A 101 12.59 -6.76 3.49
N PRO A 102 12.11 -6.65 4.75
CA PRO A 102 12.15 -5.40 5.52
C PRO A 102 13.59 -5.12 6.01
N ARG A 103 14.44 -4.62 5.11
CA ARG A 103 15.84 -4.31 5.45
C ARG A 103 16.07 -2.81 5.49
N SER A 104 16.96 -2.37 6.38
CA SER A 104 17.56 -1.03 6.27
C SER A 104 18.40 -0.97 4.97
N PRO A 105 18.36 0.11 4.18
CA PRO A 105 17.68 1.39 4.44
C PRO A 105 16.23 1.50 3.94
N LEU A 106 15.54 0.40 3.59
CA LEU A 106 14.21 0.43 2.96
C LEU A 106 13.12 0.91 3.91
N VAL A 107 13.15 0.40 5.15
CA VAL A 107 12.20 0.72 6.19
C VAL A 107 12.91 0.92 7.52
N ASN A 108 12.36 1.77 8.37
CA ASN A 108 12.71 1.78 9.78
C ASN A 108 12.05 0.55 10.43
N HIS A 109 12.84 -0.50 10.63
CA HIS A 109 12.36 -1.79 11.09
C HIS A 109 11.57 -1.71 12.41
N GLU A 110 12.04 -0.90 13.36
CA GLU A 110 11.36 -0.76 14.66
C GLU A 110 10.00 -0.08 14.53
N ARG A 111 9.89 0.98 13.71
CA ARG A 111 8.62 1.68 13.49
C ARG A 111 7.65 0.84 12.69
N TYR A 112 8.15 0.19 11.65
CA TYR A 112 7.33 -0.73 10.84
C TYR A 112 6.82 -1.90 11.68
N ALA A 113 7.69 -2.53 12.48
CA ALA A 113 7.32 -3.63 13.37
C ALA A 113 6.33 -3.20 14.46
N ARG A 114 6.42 -1.95 14.95
CA ARG A 114 5.42 -1.41 15.90
C ARG A 114 4.05 -1.24 15.27
N GLY A 115 3.99 -0.72 14.04
CA GLY A 115 2.73 -0.60 13.29
C GLY A 115 2.16 -1.95 12.90
N ALA A 116 3.01 -2.95 12.72
CA ALA A 116 2.65 -4.30 12.32
C ALA A 116 2.63 -5.31 13.48
N ARG A 117 2.56 -4.87 14.74
CA ARG A 117 2.54 -5.77 15.92
C ARG A 117 1.46 -6.84 15.83
N TRP A 118 0.29 -6.46 15.32
CA TRP A 118 -0.80 -7.38 15.08
C TRP A 118 -0.44 -8.52 14.12
N MET A 119 0.57 -8.36 13.25
CA MET A 119 1.05 -9.42 12.36
C MET A 119 1.92 -10.47 13.07
N SER A 120 2.54 -10.10 14.19
CA SER A 120 3.48 -10.95 14.91
C SER A 120 2.92 -11.52 16.22
N GLN A 121 1.78 -11.00 16.71
CA GLN A 121 1.12 -11.49 17.93
C GLN A 121 0.23 -12.69 17.64
N PRO A 122 0.15 -13.68 18.57
CA PRO A 122 -0.81 -14.75 18.44
C PRO A 122 -2.25 -14.21 18.56
N PRO A 123 -3.25 -14.84 17.92
CA PRO A 123 -4.65 -14.37 17.95
C PRO A 123 -5.24 -14.22 19.35
N SER A 124 -4.71 -14.94 20.33
CA SER A 124 -5.13 -14.88 21.73
C SER A 124 -4.81 -13.55 22.42
N GLU A 125 -3.95 -12.73 21.84
CA GLU A 125 -3.56 -11.43 22.41
C GLU A 125 -4.28 -10.23 21.74
N TRP A 126 -5.26 -10.50 20.85
CA TRP A 126 -5.99 -9.44 20.13
C TRP A 126 -7.31 -9.03 20.81
N LEU A 127 -7.71 -9.74 21.86
CA LEU A 127 -8.90 -9.49 22.69
C LEU A 127 -8.50 -8.92 24.05
#